data_973054ceec3f265b7e1bfbc7fdc5fe83
#
_entry.id   973054ceec3f265b7e1bfbc7fdc5fe83
#
_cell.length_a   1.000
_cell.length_b   1.000
_cell.length_c   1.000
_cell.angle_alpha   90.00
_cell.angle_beta   90.00
_cell.angle_gamma   90.00
#
_symmetry.space_group_name_H-M   'P 1'
#
loop_
_entity.id
_entity.type
_entity.pdbx_description
1 polymer ?
#
loop_
_entity_poly.entity_id
_entity_poly.type
_entity_poly.pdbx_seq_one_letter_code
_entity_poly.pdbx_strand_id
1 'polypeptide(L)'
;MDEEGWNAIPAAAPDVSPEDRAALQAALSGLDAGERRVILLHAVTGLKHREIAQLLELPLSTVLSKYHRGLKKLKSLMRGEMYQ
;
A
#
# COMPACT_ATOMS: atom_id res chain seq x y z
N MET A 1 18.10 -2.54 12.95
CA MET A 1 16.97 -1.78 13.03
C MET A 1 16.10 -1.85 11.84
N ASP A 2 15.04 -1.20 11.89
CA ASP A 2 14.05 -1.34 10.86
C ASP A 2 14.56 -0.98 9.51
N GLU A 3 15.46 -0.05 9.45
CA GLU A 3 15.93 0.39 8.16
C GLU A 3 16.66 -0.69 7.42
N GLU A 4 17.40 -1.49 8.14
CA GLU A 4 18.11 -2.55 7.47
C GLU A 4 17.17 -3.61 6.94
N GLY A 5 16.23 -4.00 7.77
CA GLY A 5 15.24 -4.94 7.31
C GLY A 5 14.45 -4.36 6.18
N TRP A 6 14.18 -3.09 6.26
CA TRP A 6 13.42 -2.42 5.24
C TRP A 6 14.16 -2.40 3.92
N ASN A 7 15.44 -2.11 3.96
CA ASN A 7 16.23 -2.07 2.73
C ASN A 7 16.31 -3.43 2.08
N ALA A 8 16.32 -4.47 2.89
CA ALA A 8 16.39 -5.82 2.35
C ALA A 8 15.11 -6.20 1.64
N ILE A 9 14.01 -5.67 2.10
CA ILE A 9 12.73 -6.03 1.54
C ILE A 9 12.60 -5.64 0.09
N PRO A 10 12.91 -4.41 -0.29
CA PRO A 10 12.85 -4.05 -1.70
C PRO A 10 13.77 -4.90 -2.55
N ALA A 11 14.88 -5.23 -1.98
CA ALA A 11 15.81 -6.07 -2.71
C ALA A 11 15.20 -7.44 -2.94
N ALA A 12 14.28 -7.82 -2.12
CA ALA A 12 13.60 -9.09 -2.27
C ALA A 12 12.48 -9.03 -3.29
N ALA A 13 12.24 -7.87 -3.81
CA ALA A 13 11.20 -7.74 -4.81
C ALA A 13 11.30 -8.72 -5.94
N PRO A 14 12.46 -9.30 -6.23
CA PRO A 14 12.53 -10.30 -7.29
C PRO A 14 11.61 -11.49 -7.08
N ASP A 15 11.13 -11.69 -5.89
CA ASP A 15 10.20 -12.77 -5.64
C ASP A 15 8.87 -12.57 -6.34
N VAL A 16 8.57 -11.33 -6.70
CA VAL A 16 7.30 -11.01 -7.32
C VAL A 16 7.42 -11.24 -8.82
N SER A 17 6.64 -12.16 -9.33
CA SER A 17 6.67 -12.44 -10.75
C SER A 17 6.11 -11.25 -11.53
N PRO A 18 6.42 -11.13 -12.81
CA PRO A 18 5.85 -10.07 -13.63
C PRO A 18 4.32 -10.07 -13.61
N GLU A 19 3.74 -11.26 -13.57
CA GLU A 19 2.28 -11.38 -13.52
C GLU A 19 1.73 -10.81 -12.21
N ASP A 20 2.40 -11.13 -11.11
CA ASP A 20 1.97 -10.63 -9.83
C ASP A 20 2.15 -9.13 -9.75
N ARG A 21 3.22 -8.63 -10.35
CA ARG A 21 3.46 -7.21 -10.37
C ARG A 21 2.39 -6.48 -11.16
N ALA A 22 2.00 -7.03 -12.30
CA ALA A 22 0.94 -6.42 -13.10
C ALA A 22 -0.37 -6.45 -12.36
N ALA A 23 -0.65 -7.56 -11.67
CA ALA A 23 -1.88 -7.65 -10.88
C ALA A 23 -1.89 -6.63 -9.76
N LEU A 24 -0.75 -6.45 -9.11
CA LEU A 24 -0.65 -5.46 -8.05
C LEU A 24 -0.86 -4.05 -8.58
N GLN A 25 -0.25 -3.74 -9.71
CA GLN A 25 -0.42 -2.43 -10.30
C GLN A 25 -1.87 -2.18 -10.69
N ALA A 26 -2.51 -3.19 -11.26
CA ALA A 26 -3.91 -3.06 -11.64
C ALA A 26 -4.78 -2.84 -10.40
N ALA A 27 -4.48 -3.56 -9.33
CA ALA A 27 -5.24 -3.42 -8.09
C ALA A 27 -5.03 -2.02 -7.50
N LEU A 28 -3.80 -1.54 -7.51
CA LEU A 28 -3.52 -0.21 -7.00
C LEU A 28 -4.23 0.85 -7.82
N SER A 29 -4.37 0.64 -9.11
CA SER A 29 -5.09 1.58 -9.95
C SER A 29 -6.56 1.65 -9.58
N GLY A 30 -7.10 0.63 -8.96
CA GLY A 30 -8.49 0.63 -8.53
C GLY A 30 -8.74 1.39 -7.25
N LEU A 31 -7.69 1.85 -6.59
CA LEU A 31 -7.83 2.64 -5.38
C LEU A 31 -7.91 4.10 -5.74
N ASP A 32 -8.57 4.89 -4.86
CA ASP A 32 -8.50 6.33 -5.10
C ASP A 32 -7.10 6.82 -4.75
N ALA A 33 -6.80 8.04 -5.15
CA ALA A 33 -5.45 8.58 -5.02
C ALA A 33 -4.99 8.61 -3.57
N GLY A 34 -5.88 8.97 -2.66
CA GLY A 34 -5.52 9.05 -1.26
C GLY A 34 -5.20 7.69 -0.65
N GLU A 35 -6.03 6.72 -0.96
CA GLU A 35 -5.80 5.36 -0.45
C GLU A 35 -4.50 4.80 -0.98
N ARG A 36 -4.29 4.96 -2.26
CA ARG A 36 -3.08 4.45 -2.89
C ARG A 36 -1.84 5.10 -2.28
N ARG A 37 -1.89 6.42 -2.09
CA ARG A 37 -0.74 7.13 -1.55
C ARG A 37 -0.41 6.65 -0.15
N VAL A 38 -1.40 6.49 0.70
CA VAL A 38 -1.16 6.03 2.06
C VAL A 38 -0.55 4.64 2.06
N ILE A 39 -1.10 3.74 1.26
CA ILE A 39 -0.58 2.39 1.22
C ILE A 39 0.84 2.36 0.69
N LEU A 40 1.11 3.10 -0.37
CA LEU A 40 2.46 3.10 -0.93
C LEU A 40 3.46 3.70 0.03
N LEU A 41 3.11 4.79 0.71
CA LEU A 41 4.03 5.38 1.67
C LEU A 41 4.33 4.43 2.80
N HIS A 42 3.33 3.70 3.24
CA HIS A 42 3.55 2.77 4.33
C HIS A 42 4.33 1.54 3.87
N ALA A 43 3.93 0.95 2.75
CA ALA A 43 4.49 -0.32 2.31
C ALA A 43 5.84 -0.16 1.64
N VAL A 44 6.03 0.91 0.89
CA VAL A 44 7.25 1.07 0.10
C VAL A 44 8.31 1.85 0.86
N THR A 45 7.93 2.96 1.48
CA THR A 45 8.90 3.78 2.19
C THR A 45 9.06 3.42 3.65
N GLY A 46 8.16 2.61 4.18
CA GLY A 46 8.26 2.19 5.58
C GLY A 46 7.79 3.23 6.57
N LEU A 47 7.15 4.28 6.12
CA LEU A 47 6.68 5.31 7.03
C LEU A 47 5.56 4.77 7.92
N LYS A 48 5.57 5.21 9.17
CA LYS A 48 4.50 4.88 10.08
C LYS A 48 3.28 5.73 9.76
N HIS A 49 2.12 5.24 10.14
CA HIS A 49 0.89 5.98 9.83
C HIS A 49 0.92 7.39 10.38
N ARG A 50 1.51 7.57 11.57
CA ARG A 50 1.63 8.89 12.16
C ARG A 50 2.49 9.79 11.30
N GLU A 51 3.56 9.24 10.75
CA GLU A 51 4.45 10.02 9.90
C GLU A 51 3.78 10.37 8.58
N ILE A 52 2.99 9.43 8.07
CA ILE A 52 2.24 9.71 6.86
C ILE A 52 1.23 10.81 7.10
N ALA A 53 0.58 10.78 8.26
CA ALA A 53 -0.39 11.81 8.60
C ALA A 53 0.27 13.19 8.61
N GLN A 54 1.45 13.28 9.17
CA GLN A 54 2.17 14.54 9.19
C GLN A 54 2.58 14.97 7.79
N LEU A 55 3.08 14.03 7.01
CA LEU A 55 3.54 14.34 5.66
C LEU A 55 2.41 14.83 4.79
N LEU A 56 1.26 14.20 4.88
CA LEU A 56 0.12 14.55 4.04
C LEU A 56 -0.77 15.61 4.68
N GLU A 57 -0.44 16.02 5.91
CA GLU A 57 -1.23 17.01 6.63
C GLU A 57 -2.67 16.55 6.80
N LEU A 58 -2.81 15.31 7.20
CA LEU A 58 -4.13 14.72 7.44
C LEU A 58 -4.20 14.24 8.88
N PRO A 59 -5.41 14.18 9.46
CA PRO A 59 -5.57 13.55 10.75
C PRO A 59 -5.18 12.09 10.70
N LEU A 60 -4.64 11.58 11.79
CA LEU A 60 -4.23 10.20 11.85
C LEU A 60 -5.41 9.27 11.58
N SER A 61 -6.58 9.59 12.10
CA SER A 61 -7.75 8.76 11.87
C SER A 61 -8.08 8.66 10.39
N THR A 62 -7.89 9.74 9.66
CA THR A 62 -8.12 9.73 8.22
C THR A 62 -7.13 8.82 7.50
N VAL A 63 -5.87 8.88 7.91
CA VAL A 63 -4.85 8.02 7.33
C VAL A 63 -5.18 6.56 7.59
N LEU A 64 -5.56 6.23 8.81
CA LEU A 64 -5.90 4.87 9.15
C LEU A 64 -7.13 4.38 8.37
N SER A 65 -8.12 5.24 8.22
CA SER A 65 -9.31 4.87 7.45
C SER A 65 -8.96 4.59 6.00
N LYS A 66 -8.15 5.46 5.42
CA LYS A 66 -7.74 5.27 4.03
C LYS A 66 -6.92 4.00 3.86
N TYR A 67 -6.06 3.74 4.83
CA TYR A 67 -5.22 2.55 4.77
C TYR A 67 -6.08 1.28 4.82
N HIS A 68 -6.98 1.21 5.79
CA HIS A 68 -7.81 0.01 5.93
C HIS A 68 -8.73 -0.18 4.74
N ARG A 69 -9.32 0.91 4.27
CA ARG A 69 -10.22 0.84 3.14
C ARG A 69 -9.47 0.42 1.89
N GLY A 70 -8.29 0.99 1.70
CA GLY A 70 -7.46 0.66 0.56
C GLY A 70 -7.01 -0.79 0.58
N LEU A 71 -6.61 -1.29 1.75
CA LEU A 71 -6.21 -2.67 1.87
C LEU A 71 -7.35 -3.62 1.55
N LYS A 72 -8.53 -3.28 2.03
CA LYS A 72 -9.69 -4.12 1.76
C LYS A 72 -9.97 -4.19 0.27
N LYS A 73 -9.94 -3.05 -0.39
CA LYS A 73 -10.14 -3.02 -1.83
C LYS A 73 -9.04 -3.79 -2.55
N LEU A 74 -7.81 -3.60 -2.10
CA LEU A 74 -6.67 -4.25 -2.74
C LEU A 74 -6.80 -5.76 -2.67
N LYS A 75 -7.15 -6.26 -1.50
CA LYS A 75 -7.32 -7.69 -1.34
C LYS A 75 -8.42 -8.22 -2.25
N SER A 76 -9.52 -7.52 -2.31
CA SER A 76 -10.64 -7.95 -3.14
C SER A 76 -10.24 -7.95 -4.61
N LEU A 77 -9.55 -6.92 -5.04
CA LEU A 77 -9.14 -6.84 -6.43
C LEU A 77 -8.16 -7.94 -6.80
N MET A 78 -7.24 -8.22 -5.90
CA MET A 78 -6.25 -9.25 -6.19
C MET A 78 -6.85 -10.64 -6.14
N ARG A 79 -7.93 -10.81 -5.41
CA ARG A 79 -8.66 -12.08 -5.42
C ARG A 79 -9.65 -12.18 -6.55
N GLY A 80 -9.92 -11.07 -7.24
CA GLY A 80 -10.93 -11.08 -8.27
C GLY A 80 -12.34 -11.13 -7.74
N GLU A 81 -12.55 -10.59 -6.54
CA GLU A 81 -13.85 -10.68 -5.88
C GLU A 81 -14.70 -9.44 -6.08
N MET A 82 -14.14 -8.43 -6.73
CA MET A 82 -14.83 -7.14 -6.75
C MET A 82 -16.15 -7.17 -7.51
N TYR A 83 -16.27 -8.04 -8.46
CA TYR A 83 -17.47 -8.05 -9.28
C TYR A 83 -18.50 -9.03 -8.77
N GLN A 84 -18.31 -9.54 -7.60
CA GLN A 84 -19.32 -10.39 -7.02
C GLN A 84 -20.26 -9.62 -6.10
#